data_e61e56e615d40f4e69a249e8771266a7
#
_entry.id   e61e56e615d40f4e69a249e8771266a7
#
_cell.length_a   1.000
_cell.length_b   1.000
_cell.length_c   1.000
_cell.angle_alpha   90.00
_cell.angle_beta   90.00
_cell.angle_gamma   90.00
#
_symmetry.space_group_name_H-M   'P 1'
#
loop_
_entity.id
_entity.type
_entity.pdbx_description
1 polymer ?
#
loop_
_entity_poly.entity_id
_entity_poly.type
_entity_poly.pdbx_seq_one_letter_code
_entity_poly.pdbx_strand_id
1 'polypeptide(L)'
;MPITKTASADNWELTVPGRIDGAVANQLEIEILGAIRAGAKEIFINLSQADFICSAGIRVLLQYYRQMKNNQKVLLVTRPSPNITSILDMTGFKDLIVEGNRPTT
;
A
#
# COMPACT_ATOMS: atom_id res chain seq x y z
N MET A 1 -12.95 3.02 9.79
CA MET A 1 -12.67 4.28 9.13
C MET A 1 -12.38 4.03 7.67
N PRO A 2 -12.81 4.91 6.80
CA PRO A 2 -12.67 4.64 5.36
C PRO A 2 -11.25 4.87 4.87
N ILE A 3 -10.94 4.21 3.77
CA ILE A 3 -9.70 4.46 3.06
C ILE A 3 -9.88 5.76 2.31
N THR A 4 -8.93 6.65 2.45
CA THR A 4 -8.94 7.93 1.77
C THR A 4 -8.07 7.85 0.53
N LYS A 5 -8.53 8.40 -0.56
CA LYS A 5 -7.79 8.32 -1.80
C LYS A 5 -7.55 9.71 -2.37
N THR A 6 -6.34 9.94 -2.83
CA THR A 6 -5.97 11.13 -3.57
C THR A 6 -5.40 10.65 -4.90
N ALA A 7 -6.00 11.09 -5.99
CA ALA A 7 -5.61 10.61 -7.30
C ALA A 7 -5.30 11.76 -8.23
N SER A 8 -4.24 11.61 -8.99
CA SER A 8 -3.95 12.48 -10.14
C SER A 8 -3.81 11.56 -11.34
N ALA A 9 -3.39 12.10 -12.48
CA ALA A 9 -3.43 11.32 -13.73
C ALA A 9 -2.72 9.97 -13.60
N ASP A 10 -1.50 9.98 -13.09
CA ASP A 10 -0.70 8.76 -13.03
C ASP A 10 -0.46 8.25 -11.62
N ASN A 11 -0.68 9.08 -10.61
CA ASN A 11 -0.28 8.77 -9.25
C ASN A 11 -1.49 8.71 -8.34
N TRP A 12 -1.58 7.65 -7.55
CA TRP A 12 -2.63 7.50 -6.56
C TRP A 12 -2.00 7.32 -5.19
N GLU A 13 -2.59 7.94 -4.19
CA GLU A 13 -2.21 7.69 -2.81
C GLU A 13 -3.44 7.21 -2.06
N LEU A 14 -3.31 6.06 -1.39
CA LEU A 14 -4.36 5.49 -0.57
C LEU A 14 -3.90 5.54 0.88
N THR A 15 -4.65 6.22 1.73
CA THR A 15 -4.36 6.28 3.16
C THR A 15 -5.30 5.34 3.88
N VAL A 16 -4.75 4.38 4.59
CA VAL A 16 -5.51 3.34 5.26
C VAL A 16 -5.33 3.50 6.75
N PRO A 17 -6.36 3.99 7.47
CA PRO A 17 -6.22 4.22 8.91
C PRO A 17 -6.57 2.99 9.72
N GLY A 18 -6.07 2.96 10.94
CA GLY A 18 -6.51 2.01 11.93
C GLY A 18 -5.97 0.62 11.73
N ARG A 19 -6.80 -0.36 12.02
CA ARG A 19 -6.41 -1.76 11.98
C ARG A 19 -6.77 -2.36 10.65
N ILE A 20 -5.78 -2.88 9.94
CA ILE A 20 -6.02 -3.49 8.63
C ILE A 20 -6.27 -4.98 8.86
N ASP A 21 -7.52 -5.31 9.12
CA ASP A 21 -7.97 -6.69 9.26
C ASP A 21 -8.44 -7.22 7.90
N GLY A 22 -9.08 -8.40 7.90
CA GLY A 22 -9.51 -9.01 6.65
C GLY A 22 -10.50 -8.18 5.87
N ALA A 23 -11.42 -7.52 6.55
CA ALA A 23 -12.42 -6.68 5.88
C ALA A 23 -11.76 -5.46 5.24
N VAL A 24 -10.83 -4.82 5.95
CA VAL A 24 -10.14 -3.67 5.42
C VAL A 24 -9.20 -4.08 4.28
N ALA A 25 -8.56 -5.27 4.42
CA ALA A 25 -7.71 -5.77 3.34
C ALA A 25 -8.51 -5.94 2.05
N ASN A 26 -9.75 -6.41 2.16
CA ASN A 26 -10.63 -6.59 1.02
C ASN A 26 -10.97 -5.24 0.39
N GLN A 27 -11.27 -4.24 1.21
CA GLN A 27 -11.53 -2.90 0.70
C GLN A 27 -10.30 -2.29 0.04
N LEU A 28 -9.13 -2.53 0.61
CA LEU A 28 -7.88 -2.05 0.04
C LEU A 28 -7.65 -2.66 -1.33
N GLU A 29 -7.93 -3.95 -1.47
CA GLU A 29 -7.79 -4.60 -2.77
C GLU A 29 -8.70 -3.97 -3.81
N ILE A 30 -9.93 -3.66 -3.45
CA ILE A 30 -10.87 -3.02 -4.36
C ILE A 30 -10.34 -1.65 -4.80
N GLU A 31 -9.79 -0.89 -3.89
CA GLU A 31 -9.25 0.42 -4.23
C GLU A 31 -8.02 0.32 -5.12
N ILE A 32 -7.15 -0.63 -4.85
CA ILE A 32 -5.96 -0.85 -5.68
C ILE A 32 -6.38 -1.24 -7.09
N LEU A 33 -7.33 -2.15 -7.21
CA LEU A 33 -7.83 -2.56 -8.53
C LEU A 33 -8.45 -1.39 -9.28
N GLY A 34 -9.17 -0.53 -8.56
CA GLY A 34 -9.73 0.67 -9.18
C GLY A 34 -8.65 1.58 -9.74
N ALA A 35 -7.56 1.74 -8.98
CA ALA A 35 -6.44 2.56 -9.43
C ALA A 35 -5.78 1.95 -10.67
N ILE A 36 -5.59 0.63 -10.67
CA ILE A 36 -4.99 -0.05 -11.81
C ILE A 36 -5.85 0.11 -13.06
N ARG A 37 -7.16 -0.04 -12.90
CA ARG A 37 -8.08 0.11 -14.03
C ARG A 37 -8.10 1.54 -14.56
N ALA A 38 -7.87 2.50 -13.68
CA ALA A 38 -7.81 3.90 -14.08
C ALA A 38 -6.48 4.26 -14.74
N GLY A 39 -5.54 3.33 -14.81
CA GLY A 39 -4.27 3.56 -15.49
C GLY A 39 -3.19 4.14 -14.62
N ALA A 40 -3.32 4.03 -13.30
CA ALA A 40 -2.30 4.56 -12.38
C ALA A 40 -0.96 3.89 -12.65
N LYS A 41 0.08 4.68 -12.71
CA LYS A 41 1.44 4.18 -12.86
C LYS A 41 2.13 4.03 -11.52
N GLU A 42 1.70 4.80 -10.54
CA GLU A 42 2.26 4.74 -9.20
C GLU A 42 1.12 4.72 -8.19
N ILE A 43 1.17 3.75 -7.30
CA ILE A 43 0.20 3.64 -6.21
C ILE A 43 0.98 3.64 -4.91
N PHE A 44 0.72 4.61 -4.07
CA PHE A 44 1.38 4.71 -2.77
C PHE A 44 0.37 4.41 -1.67
N ILE A 45 0.72 3.48 -0.80
CA ILE A 45 -0.15 3.08 0.30
C ILE A 45 0.40 3.75 1.56
N ASN A 46 -0.26 4.81 1.98
CA ASN A 46 0.17 5.57 3.15
C ASN A 46 -0.36 4.89 4.41
N LEU A 47 0.53 4.37 5.21
CA LEU A 47 0.16 3.65 6.43
C LEU A 47 0.57 4.40 7.70
N SER A 48 0.68 5.72 7.61
CA SER A 48 1.04 6.53 8.78
C SER A 48 -0.04 6.48 9.85
N GLN A 49 -1.28 6.24 9.46
CA GLN A 49 -2.41 6.20 10.39
C GLN A 49 -2.82 4.77 10.73
N ALA A 50 -2.15 3.78 10.19
CA ALA A 50 -2.44 2.38 10.47
C ALA A 50 -1.59 1.90 11.64
N ASP A 51 -2.18 1.10 12.53
CA ASP A 51 -1.44 0.59 13.67
C ASP A 51 -1.26 -0.92 13.63
N PHE A 52 -1.89 -1.61 12.69
CA PHE A 52 -1.77 -3.06 12.58
C PHE A 52 -2.17 -3.50 11.18
N ILE A 53 -1.53 -4.56 10.70
CA ILE A 53 -1.91 -5.17 9.44
C ILE A 53 -1.85 -6.69 9.59
N CYS A 54 -2.91 -7.37 9.18
CA CYS A 54 -2.98 -8.82 9.26
C CYS A 54 -2.35 -9.44 8.00
N SER A 55 -2.23 -10.77 8.01
CA SER A 55 -1.61 -11.48 6.89
C SER A 55 -2.36 -11.27 5.57
N ALA A 56 -3.68 -11.14 5.63
CA ALA A 56 -4.46 -10.88 4.41
C ALA A 56 -4.10 -9.53 3.81
N GLY A 57 -3.87 -8.51 4.65
CA GLY A 57 -3.46 -7.20 4.19
C GLY A 57 -2.08 -7.24 3.55
N ILE A 58 -1.15 -7.95 4.19
CA ILE A 58 0.19 -8.09 3.64
C ILE A 58 0.13 -8.79 2.27
N ARG A 59 -0.69 -9.83 2.17
CA ARG A 59 -0.85 -10.56 0.92
C ARG A 59 -1.36 -9.67 -0.20
N VAL A 60 -2.33 -8.81 0.09
CA VAL A 60 -2.86 -7.88 -0.90
C VAL A 60 -1.75 -6.95 -1.39
N LEU A 61 -1.00 -6.35 -0.46
CA LEU A 61 0.06 -5.44 -0.83
C LEU A 61 1.12 -6.14 -1.67
N LEU A 62 1.52 -7.35 -1.27
CA LEU A 62 2.56 -8.07 -1.96
C LEU A 62 2.12 -8.50 -3.36
N GLN A 63 0.88 -8.96 -3.48
CA GLN A 63 0.32 -9.39 -4.75
C GLN A 63 0.35 -8.26 -5.77
N TYR A 64 -0.13 -7.09 -5.39
CA TYR A 64 -0.21 -5.98 -6.33
C TYR A 64 1.13 -5.26 -6.50
N TYR A 65 2.00 -5.33 -5.50
CA TYR A 65 3.38 -4.90 -5.68
C TYR A 65 4.04 -5.66 -6.84
N ARG A 66 3.91 -6.97 -6.84
CA ARG A 66 4.49 -7.80 -7.89
C ARG A 66 3.83 -7.55 -9.23
N GLN A 67 2.52 -7.43 -9.25
CA GLN A 67 1.79 -7.21 -10.49
C GLN A 67 2.17 -5.88 -11.11
N MET A 68 2.24 -4.84 -10.32
CA MET A 68 2.64 -3.53 -10.82
C MET A 68 4.07 -3.55 -11.32
N LYS A 69 4.95 -4.17 -10.56
CA LYS A 69 6.36 -4.26 -10.94
C LYS A 69 6.52 -4.99 -12.27
N ASN A 70 5.77 -6.07 -12.47
CA ASN A 70 5.83 -6.83 -13.72
C ASN A 70 5.36 -6.02 -14.92
N ASN A 71 4.57 -4.98 -14.66
CA ASN A 71 4.09 -4.09 -15.71
C ASN A 71 4.86 -2.77 -15.72
N GLN A 72 6.03 -2.75 -15.06
CA GLN A 72 6.92 -1.59 -15.02
C GLN A 72 6.25 -0.39 -14.36
N LYS A 73 5.43 -0.67 -13.36
CA LYS A 73 4.76 0.33 -12.56
C LYS A 73 5.15 0.14 -11.11
N VAL A 74 4.64 0.97 -10.22
CA VAL A 74 5.08 1.01 -8.84
C VAL A 74 3.90 0.95 -7.88
N LEU A 75 4.00 0.07 -6.89
CA LEU A 75 3.13 0.09 -5.72
C LEU A 75 4.04 -0.04 -4.50
N LEU A 76 4.02 0.94 -3.62
CA LEU A 76 4.89 0.95 -2.45
C LEU A 76 4.14 1.47 -1.23
N VAL A 77 4.60 1.04 -0.06
CA VAL A 77 4.09 1.54 1.21
C VAL A 77 4.88 2.77 1.59
N THR A 78 4.18 3.84 1.92
CA THR A 78 4.82 5.07 2.35
C THR A 78 4.45 5.37 3.80
N ARG A 79 5.36 6.00 4.52
CA ARG A 79 5.16 6.48 5.88
C ARG A 79 4.57 5.41 6.80
N PRO A 80 5.13 4.20 6.83
CA PRO A 80 4.58 3.18 7.72
C PRO A 80 4.76 3.61 9.16
N SER A 81 3.74 3.35 9.99
CA SER A 81 3.88 3.58 11.42
C SER A 81 4.93 2.61 11.98
N PRO A 82 5.45 2.86 13.20
CA PRO A 82 6.44 1.93 13.77
C PRO A 82 5.94 0.50 13.86
N ASN A 83 4.68 0.30 14.22
CA ASN A 83 4.15 -1.06 14.30
C ASN A 83 4.10 -1.73 12.93
N ILE A 84 3.68 -0.99 11.92
CA ILE A 84 3.63 -1.53 10.56
C ILE A 84 5.04 -1.85 10.07
N THR A 85 5.99 -0.97 10.33
CA THR A 85 7.38 -1.20 9.96
C THR A 85 7.89 -2.49 10.58
N SER A 86 7.61 -2.69 11.88
CA SER A 86 8.04 -3.91 12.56
C SER A 86 7.41 -5.15 11.94
N ILE A 87 6.12 -5.09 11.63
CA ILE A 87 5.43 -6.24 11.05
C ILE A 87 6.02 -6.59 9.70
N LEU A 88 6.23 -5.60 8.85
CA LEU A 88 6.78 -5.84 7.51
C LEU A 88 8.22 -6.34 7.60
N ASP A 89 8.99 -5.80 8.53
CA ASP A 89 10.35 -6.23 8.73
C ASP A 89 10.42 -7.69 9.20
N MET A 90 9.58 -8.05 10.16
CA MET A 90 9.55 -9.41 10.70
C MET A 90 9.09 -10.43 9.67
N THR A 91 8.25 -10.03 8.74
CA THR A 91 7.74 -10.94 7.73
C THR A 91 8.56 -10.94 6.46
N GLY A 92 9.62 -10.12 6.40
CA GLY A 92 10.52 -10.11 5.26
C GLY A 92 10.06 -9.28 4.08
N PHE A 93 9.11 -8.38 4.29
CA PHE A 93 8.55 -7.60 3.19
C PHE A 93 8.97 -6.14 3.22
N LYS A 94 10.18 -5.87 3.64
CA LYS A 94 10.71 -4.51 3.69
C LYS A 94 10.78 -3.85 2.32
N ASP A 95 10.88 -4.63 1.27
CA ASP A 95 10.98 -4.07 -0.08
C ASP A 95 9.74 -3.29 -0.48
N LEU A 96 8.62 -3.51 0.23
CA LEU A 96 7.42 -2.73 -0.02
C LEU A 96 7.52 -1.30 0.47
N ILE A 97 8.46 -1.02 1.36
CA ILE A 97 8.55 0.28 2.00
C ILE A 97 9.46 1.20 1.22
N VAL A 98 8.99 2.42 0.97
CA VAL A 98 9.83 3.45 0.38
C VAL A 98 10.73 3.98 1.47
N GLU A 99 12.05 3.77 1.28
CA GLU A 99 12.97 4.20 2.25
C GLU A 99 13.03 5.70 2.29
N GLY A 100 12.94 6.30 3.45
CA GLY A 100 13.06 7.73 3.60
C GLY A 100 12.00 8.46 2.90
N ASN A 101 11.13 8.10 2.63
CA ASN A 101 10.08 8.73 2.13
C ASN A 101 10.11 9.13 0.87
N ARG A 102 10.56 8.88 0.08
CA ARG A 102 10.40 9.24 -1.05
C ARG A 102 11.02 9.06 -1.89
N PRO A 103 10.71 8.89 -2.67
CA PRO A 103 11.28 8.51 -3.60
C PRO A 103 11.69 9.41 -4.42
N THR A 104 12.24 9.68 -4.65
CA THR A 104 12.65 10.44 -5.32
C THR A 104 12.95 10.29 -6.28
N THR A 105 13.04 10.19 -6.75
CA THR A 105 13.41 10.27 -7.54
C THR A 105 13.59 10.18 -8.03
#